data_c2f274709d9bb969afed96142c9db431
#
_entry.id   c2f274709d9bb969afed96142c9db431
#
_cell.length_a   1.000
_cell.length_b   1.000
_cell.length_c   1.000
_cell.angle_alpha   90.00
_cell.angle_beta   90.00
_cell.angle_gamma   90.00
#
_symmetry.space_group_name_H-M   'P 1'
#
loop_
_entity.id
_entity.type
_entity.pdbx_description
1 polymer ?
#
loop_
_entity_poly.entity_id
_entity_poly.type
_entity_poly.pdbx_seq_one_letter_code
_entity_poly.pdbx_strand_id
1 'polypeptide(L)'
;MRIFYSVDVHGAETVWRKWISAIAMYECDCLMLCGDLAGKALVPLIDFGKGYYKSGYYGREVKLKTEEEMLDWEQKLANGGVYSCRINKKELEDLQKHPEKVDEIMKQEVVKRMNKWLDLLCEKIDTSKILSIVMPGNDDPIELDTAIKGHADRGIVYPTDKVVDLGGHELISLEYVTPTPWDTPRETSEEGIKKMLEEKVSWLKNVPNSIWNIHCPPRDTDIDLAPQLSKELKVQAGAEGVKMVHVGSQGVRDMIEKYQPLMGLHGHIHESSGFTFIGKTLCVNPGSEYGEGQLRGFVIELNPTEIVRYWKVQG
;
A
#
# COMPACT_ATOMS: atom_id res chain seq x y z
N MET A 1 -16.22 -7.15 -16.13
CA MET A 1 -15.16 -7.42 -15.11
C MET A 1 -15.48 -6.62 -13.87
N ARG A 2 -15.41 -7.25 -12.69
CA ARG A 2 -15.57 -6.58 -11.40
C ARG A 2 -14.23 -6.59 -10.65
N ILE A 3 -13.75 -5.43 -10.27
CA ILE A 3 -12.45 -5.22 -9.62
C ILE A 3 -12.68 -4.82 -8.17
N PHE A 4 -11.92 -5.39 -7.24
CA PHE A 4 -11.76 -4.87 -5.90
C PHE A 4 -10.40 -4.17 -5.80
N TYR A 5 -10.42 -2.86 -5.63
CA TYR A 5 -9.24 -2.01 -5.51
C TYR A 5 -9.05 -1.54 -4.07
N SER A 6 -7.87 -1.76 -3.51
CA SER A 6 -7.46 -1.29 -2.18
C SER A 6 -6.00 -0.85 -2.19
N VAL A 7 -5.60 -0.10 -1.16
CA VAL A 7 -4.27 0.52 -1.03
C VAL A 7 -3.83 0.56 0.44
N ASP A 8 -2.57 0.87 0.69
CA ASP A 8 -2.02 1.38 1.95
C ASP A 8 -2.34 0.48 3.16
N VAL A 9 -2.01 -0.81 3.07
CA VAL A 9 -2.24 -1.79 4.14
C VAL A 9 -1.15 -1.80 5.23
N HIS A 10 0.01 -1.18 4.94
CA HIS A 10 1.11 -0.96 5.86
C HIS A 10 1.43 -2.15 6.78
N GLY A 11 1.56 -3.34 6.21
CA GLY A 11 1.93 -4.54 6.94
C GLY A 11 0.84 -5.15 7.81
N ALA A 12 -0.40 -4.60 7.84
CA ALA A 12 -1.48 -5.06 8.69
C ALA A 12 -2.06 -6.41 8.20
N GLU A 13 -1.73 -7.50 8.89
CA GLU A 13 -2.16 -8.85 8.50
C GLU A 13 -3.68 -8.99 8.53
N THR A 14 -4.36 -8.31 9.46
CA THR A 14 -5.83 -8.30 9.51
C THR A 14 -6.43 -7.73 8.23
N VAL A 15 -5.89 -6.61 7.74
CA VAL A 15 -6.37 -5.94 6.52
C VAL A 15 -6.07 -6.78 5.28
N TRP A 16 -4.88 -7.39 5.20
CA TRP A 16 -4.52 -8.30 4.13
C TRP A 16 -5.49 -9.49 4.02
N ARG A 17 -5.82 -10.13 5.16
CA ARG A 17 -6.76 -11.25 5.18
C ARG A 17 -8.18 -10.84 4.75
N LYS A 18 -8.61 -9.65 5.14
CA LYS A 18 -9.89 -9.07 4.69
C LYS A 18 -9.88 -8.80 3.19
N TRP A 19 -8.77 -8.30 2.64
CA TRP A 19 -8.61 -8.05 1.21
C TRP A 19 -8.74 -9.35 0.39
N ILE A 20 -8.11 -10.44 0.81
CA ILE A 20 -8.30 -11.76 0.17
C ILE A 20 -9.79 -12.17 0.22
N SER A 21 -10.46 -11.96 1.34
CA SER A 21 -11.86 -12.34 1.53
C SER A 21 -12.83 -11.52 0.68
N ALA A 22 -12.42 -10.34 0.21
CA ALA A 22 -13.24 -9.47 -0.65
C ALA A 22 -13.63 -10.15 -1.97
N ILE A 23 -12.84 -11.12 -2.47
CA ILE A 23 -13.16 -11.87 -3.68
C ILE A 23 -14.53 -12.57 -3.59
N ALA A 24 -14.75 -13.30 -2.51
CA ALA A 24 -16.01 -14.00 -2.29
C ALA A 24 -17.16 -13.07 -1.89
N MET A 25 -16.84 -12.01 -1.12
CA MET A 25 -17.83 -11.06 -0.63
C MET A 25 -18.44 -10.21 -1.75
N TYR A 26 -17.63 -9.81 -2.72
CA TYR A 26 -18.05 -8.92 -3.80
C TYR A 26 -18.08 -9.62 -5.17
N GLU A 27 -17.82 -10.92 -5.23
CA GLU A 27 -17.80 -11.72 -6.47
C GLU A 27 -16.90 -11.07 -7.56
N CYS A 28 -15.66 -10.74 -7.18
CA CYS A 28 -14.75 -10.02 -8.06
C CYS A 28 -13.99 -10.96 -9.00
N ASP A 29 -13.68 -10.46 -10.20
CA ASP A 29 -12.82 -11.12 -11.19
C ASP A 29 -11.35 -10.70 -11.02
N CYS A 30 -11.12 -9.58 -10.33
CA CYS A 30 -9.80 -9.00 -10.12
C CYS A 30 -9.64 -8.45 -8.71
N LEU A 31 -8.51 -8.77 -8.06
CA LEU A 31 -8.03 -8.14 -6.84
C LEU A 31 -6.84 -7.23 -7.16
N MET A 32 -6.90 -5.99 -6.70
CA MET A 32 -5.80 -5.04 -6.78
C MET A 32 -5.45 -4.53 -5.38
N LEU A 33 -4.21 -4.71 -4.97
CA LEU A 33 -3.64 -4.06 -3.79
C LEU A 33 -2.40 -3.27 -4.21
N CYS A 34 -2.51 -1.95 -4.21
CA CYS A 34 -1.60 -1.08 -4.93
C CYS A 34 -1.11 0.08 -4.07
N GLY A 35 0.13 -0.06 -3.55
CA GLY A 35 0.80 0.97 -2.76
C GLY A 35 0.89 0.63 -1.28
N ASP A 36 2.01 0.98 -0.69
CA ASP A 36 2.33 0.95 0.73
C ASP A 36 1.91 -0.34 1.45
N LEU A 37 2.54 -1.43 1.00
CA LEU A 37 2.25 -2.79 1.47
C LEU A 37 2.91 -3.08 2.82
N ALA A 38 4.10 -2.52 3.07
CA ALA A 38 4.91 -2.77 4.25
C ALA A 38 4.56 -1.86 5.43
N GLY A 39 4.64 -2.40 6.64
CA GLY A 39 4.58 -1.61 7.88
C GLY A 39 5.92 -0.93 8.18
N LYS A 40 5.92 0.00 9.13
CA LYS A 40 7.05 0.89 9.43
C LYS A 40 7.72 0.62 10.78
N ALA A 41 7.26 -0.33 11.57
CA ALA A 41 7.74 -0.56 12.93
C ALA A 41 8.26 -1.98 13.13
N LEU A 42 9.42 -2.09 13.80
CA LEU A 42 10.01 -3.33 14.25
C LEU A 42 10.09 -3.33 15.78
N VAL A 43 9.52 -4.35 16.42
CA VAL A 43 9.46 -4.50 17.87
C VAL A 43 10.24 -5.74 18.31
N PRO A 44 11.28 -5.61 19.14
CA PRO A 44 12.03 -6.76 19.62
C PRO A 44 11.30 -7.51 20.75
N LEU A 45 11.41 -8.84 20.72
CA LEU A 45 11.18 -9.72 21.85
C LEU A 45 12.57 -10.08 22.43
N ILE A 46 12.90 -9.56 23.61
CA ILE A 46 14.24 -9.60 24.17
C ILE A 46 14.34 -10.75 25.19
N ASP A 47 15.18 -11.75 24.91
CA ASP A 47 15.50 -12.82 25.85
C ASP A 47 16.39 -12.31 27.00
N PHE A 48 15.89 -12.44 28.21
CA PHE A 48 16.63 -12.07 29.44
C PHE A 48 17.45 -13.22 30.01
N GLY A 49 17.45 -14.41 29.39
CA GLY A 49 18.20 -15.59 29.87
C GLY A 49 17.67 -16.16 31.19
N LYS A 50 16.44 -15.83 31.58
CA LYS A 50 15.77 -16.23 32.82
C LYS A 50 14.46 -16.99 32.57
N GLY A 51 14.32 -17.62 31.38
CA GLY A 51 13.11 -18.32 30.97
C GLY A 51 11.97 -17.41 30.64
N TYR A 52 12.23 -16.18 30.21
CA TYR A 52 11.22 -15.26 29.70
C TYR A 52 11.80 -14.23 28.75
N TYR A 53 10.94 -13.74 27.85
CA TYR A 53 11.17 -12.58 26.97
C TYR A 53 10.44 -11.35 27.50
N LYS A 54 10.99 -10.17 27.23
CA LYS A 54 10.29 -8.89 27.36
C LYS A 54 10.11 -8.25 26.00
N SER A 55 8.97 -7.61 25.79
CA SER A 55 8.66 -6.80 24.64
C SER A 55 7.82 -5.61 25.06
N GLY A 56 7.75 -4.56 24.23
CA GLY A 56 6.92 -3.41 24.52
C GLY A 56 6.51 -2.66 23.25
N TYR A 57 5.26 -2.22 23.20
CA TYR A 57 4.72 -1.44 22.10
C TYR A 57 3.64 -0.48 22.61
N TYR A 58 3.65 0.79 22.15
CA TYR A 58 2.75 1.86 22.60
C TYR A 58 2.64 1.98 24.14
N GLY A 59 3.76 1.96 24.83
CA GLY A 59 3.82 2.09 26.29
C GLY A 59 3.33 0.86 27.07
N ARG A 60 2.90 -0.20 26.40
CA ARG A 60 2.54 -1.48 27.01
C ARG A 60 3.76 -2.41 27.03
N GLU A 61 4.27 -2.72 28.22
CA GLU A 61 5.28 -3.77 28.40
C GLU A 61 4.62 -5.11 28.68
N VAL A 62 5.19 -6.18 28.09
CA VAL A 62 4.76 -7.56 28.29
C VAL A 62 5.94 -8.43 28.70
N LYS A 63 5.63 -9.43 29.50
CA LYS A 63 6.56 -10.50 29.87
C LYS A 63 6.01 -11.83 29.39
N LEU A 64 6.72 -12.48 28.49
CA LEU A 64 6.33 -13.69 27.77
C LEU A 64 7.19 -14.85 28.26
N LYS A 65 6.55 -15.95 28.69
CA LYS A 65 7.22 -17.08 29.32
C LYS A 65 7.15 -18.37 28.50
N THR A 66 6.17 -18.46 27.61
CA THR A 66 5.95 -19.62 26.76
C THR A 66 6.04 -19.26 25.29
N GLU A 67 6.28 -20.25 24.44
CA GLU A 67 6.27 -20.06 22.98
C GLU A 67 4.89 -19.58 22.51
N GLU A 68 3.80 -20.09 23.08
CA GLU A 68 2.44 -19.68 22.78
C GLU A 68 2.24 -18.18 23.07
N GLU A 69 2.66 -17.69 24.23
CA GLU A 69 2.58 -16.26 24.58
C GLU A 69 3.38 -15.38 23.61
N MET A 70 4.55 -15.87 23.14
CA MET A 70 5.37 -15.16 22.15
C MET A 70 4.67 -15.10 20.79
N LEU A 71 4.16 -16.22 20.28
CA LEU A 71 3.43 -16.29 19.02
C LEU A 71 2.16 -15.42 19.04
N ASP A 72 1.42 -15.44 20.15
CA ASP A 72 0.24 -14.58 20.32
C ASP A 72 0.59 -13.10 20.30
N TRP A 73 1.71 -12.71 20.92
CA TRP A 73 2.18 -11.34 20.91
C TRP A 73 2.65 -10.91 19.52
N GLU A 74 3.45 -11.73 18.85
CA GLU A 74 3.89 -11.52 17.47
C GLU A 74 2.69 -11.39 16.51
N GLN A 75 1.65 -12.21 16.68
CA GLN A 75 0.43 -12.12 15.88
C GLN A 75 -0.35 -10.81 16.15
N LYS A 76 -0.42 -10.36 17.40
CA LYS A 76 -1.03 -9.06 17.75
C LYS A 76 -0.29 -7.89 17.10
N LEU A 77 1.04 -7.93 17.12
CA LEU A 77 1.87 -6.94 16.43
C LEU A 77 1.62 -6.98 14.91
N ALA A 78 1.63 -8.18 14.32
CA ALA A 78 1.41 -8.38 12.89
C ALA A 78 0.03 -7.89 12.43
N ASN A 79 -1.01 -8.10 13.24
CA ASN A 79 -2.36 -7.63 12.94
C ASN A 79 -2.44 -6.11 12.75
N GLY A 80 -1.60 -5.35 13.47
CA GLY A 80 -1.50 -3.89 13.37
C GLY A 80 -0.37 -3.38 12.46
N GLY A 81 0.22 -4.23 11.63
CA GLY A 81 1.26 -3.82 10.68
C GLY A 81 2.68 -3.74 11.25
N VAL A 82 2.89 -4.25 12.46
CA VAL A 82 4.19 -4.21 13.14
C VAL A 82 4.94 -5.51 12.92
N TYR A 83 6.25 -5.41 12.65
CA TYR A 83 7.15 -6.55 12.59
C TYR A 83 7.75 -6.86 13.96
N SER A 84 8.19 -8.08 14.15
CA SER A 84 8.85 -8.51 15.39
C SER A 84 10.11 -9.30 15.08
N CYS A 85 11.10 -9.18 15.96
CA CYS A 85 12.29 -10.02 15.94
C CYS A 85 12.61 -10.52 17.34
N ARG A 86 13.10 -11.77 17.46
CA ARG A 86 13.53 -12.34 18.73
C ARG A 86 15.03 -12.17 18.84
N ILE A 87 15.48 -11.49 19.90
CA ILE A 87 16.88 -11.15 20.12
C ILE A 87 17.25 -11.37 21.60
N ASN A 88 18.52 -11.58 21.88
CA ASN A 88 19.06 -11.57 23.23
C ASN A 88 19.62 -10.18 23.62
N LYS A 89 20.04 -10.01 24.87
CA LYS A 89 20.57 -8.72 25.36
C LYS A 89 21.83 -8.26 24.63
N LYS A 90 22.70 -9.19 24.24
CA LYS A 90 23.94 -8.84 23.52
C LYS A 90 23.64 -8.34 22.11
N GLU A 91 22.68 -8.97 21.44
CA GLU A 91 22.20 -8.54 20.14
C GLU A 91 21.50 -7.17 20.23
N LEU A 92 20.71 -6.93 21.29
CA LEU A 92 20.11 -5.60 21.53
C LEU A 92 21.19 -4.51 21.69
N GLU A 93 22.25 -4.77 22.48
CA GLU A 93 23.37 -3.83 22.65
C GLU A 93 24.11 -3.58 21.32
N ASP A 94 24.23 -4.59 20.47
CA ASP A 94 24.84 -4.47 19.15
C ASP A 94 23.97 -3.62 18.22
N LEU A 95 22.64 -3.86 18.17
CA LEU A 95 21.69 -3.06 17.39
C LEU A 95 21.62 -1.60 17.82
N GLN A 96 21.77 -1.32 19.13
CA GLN A 96 21.84 0.06 19.64
C GLN A 96 23.08 0.81 19.17
N LYS A 97 24.19 0.09 18.92
CA LYS A 97 25.44 0.66 18.39
C LYS A 97 25.48 0.72 16.88
N HIS A 98 24.66 -0.06 16.20
CA HIS A 98 24.64 -0.29 14.76
C HIS A 98 23.20 -0.17 14.22
N PRO A 99 22.62 1.05 14.13
CA PRO A 99 21.26 1.26 13.64
C PRO A 99 21.00 0.69 12.25
N GLU A 100 22.02 0.66 11.38
CA GLU A 100 21.96 0.08 10.04
C GLU A 100 21.53 -1.40 10.03
N LYS A 101 21.85 -2.15 11.09
CA LYS A 101 21.41 -3.55 11.24
C LYS A 101 19.92 -3.67 11.52
N VAL A 102 19.31 -2.65 12.14
CA VAL A 102 17.87 -2.61 12.38
C VAL A 102 17.15 -2.53 11.04
N ASP A 103 17.65 -1.69 10.12
CA ASP A 103 17.09 -1.55 8.77
C ASP A 103 17.21 -2.86 7.98
N GLU A 104 18.33 -3.58 8.11
CA GLU A 104 18.51 -4.89 7.48
C GLU A 104 17.51 -5.93 8.01
N ILE A 105 17.33 -6.00 9.34
CA ILE A 105 16.33 -6.89 9.96
C ILE A 105 14.92 -6.51 9.50
N MET A 106 14.62 -5.22 9.49
CA MET A 106 13.32 -4.72 9.02
C MET A 106 13.03 -5.17 7.58
N LYS A 107 13.96 -4.97 6.66
CA LYS A 107 13.84 -5.41 5.27
C LYS A 107 13.62 -6.93 5.14
N GLN A 108 14.37 -7.72 5.92
CA GLN A 108 14.21 -9.18 5.93
C GLN A 108 12.81 -9.60 6.41
N GLU A 109 12.30 -9.01 7.50
CA GLU A 109 10.97 -9.33 8.02
C GLU A 109 9.85 -8.83 7.08
N VAL A 110 10.04 -7.69 6.41
CA VAL A 110 9.13 -7.19 5.37
C VAL A 110 9.02 -8.19 4.21
N VAL A 111 10.14 -8.61 3.64
CA VAL A 111 10.19 -9.59 2.54
C VAL A 111 9.61 -10.94 2.97
N LYS A 112 9.94 -11.41 4.15
CA LYS A 112 9.43 -12.67 4.71
C LYS A 112 7.90 -12.62 4.88
N ARG A 113 7.35 -11.52 5.42
CA ARG A 113 5.89 -11.35 5.54
C ARG A 113 5.23 -11.30 4.16
N MET A 114 5.80 -10.56 3.22
CA MET A 114 5.26 -10.49 1.85
C MET A 114 5.20 -11.86 1.20
N ASN A 115 6.27 -12.66 1.25
CA ASN A 115 6.25 -14.02 0.71
C ASN A 115 5.15 -14.87 1.37
N LYS A 116 5.06 -14.87 2.71
CA LYS A 116 3.98 -15.57 3.45
C LYS A 116 2.58 -15.12 3.01
N TRP A 117 2.40 -13.83 2.74
CA TRP A 117 1.13 -13.28 2.32
C TRP A 117 0.76 -13.67 0.89
N LEU A 118 1.72 -13.63 -0.03
CA LEU A 118 1.53 -14.05 -1.41
C LEU A 118 1.29 -15.57 -1.51
N ASP A 119 1.99 -16.37 -0.69
CA ASP A 119 1.71 -17.79 -0.54
C ASP A 119 0.26 -18.04 -0.10
N LEU A 120 -0.18 -17.35 0.96
CA LEU A 120 -1.55 -17.44 1.46
C LEU A 120 -2.58 -17.03 0.38
N LEU A 121 -2.29 -15.97 -0.38
CA LEU A 121 -3.15 -15.53 -1.49
C LEU A 121 -3.32 -16.65 -2.51
N CYS A 122 -2.21 -17.25 -2.97
CA CYS A 122 -2.21 -18.33 -3.95
C CYS A 122 -2.85 -19.64 -3.42
N GLU A 123 -2.86 -19.85 -2.10
CA GLU A 123 -3.55 -20.98 -1.46
C GLU A 123 -5.07 -20.78 -1.37
N LYS A 124 -5.50 -19.53 -1.19
CA LYS A 124 -6.90 -19.19 -0.95
C LYS A 124 -7.69 -18.86 -2.22
N ILE A 125 -7.01 -18.42 -3.26
CA ILE A 125 -7.59 -17.93 -4.51
C ILE A 125 -7.02 -18.69 -5.69
N ASP A 126 -7.91 -19.09 -6.61
CA ASP A 126 -7.51 -19.62 -7.91
C ASP A 126 -7.02 -18.46 -8.81
N THR A 127 -5.74 -18.13 -8.69
CA THR A 127 -5.09 -17.02 -9.43
C THR A 127 -5.02 -17.24 -10.94
N SER A 128 -5.38 -18.45 -11.44
CA SER A 128 -5.55 -18.68 -12.87
C SER A 128 -6.88 -18.13 -13.40
N LYS A 129 -7.85 -17.88 -12.52
CA LYS A 129 -9.16 -17.33 -12.86
C LYS A 129 -9.34 -15.88 -12.36
N ILE A 130 -8.73 -15.58 -11.22
CA ILE A 130 -8.82 -14.27 -10.56
C ILE A 130 -7.53 -13.51 -10.80
N LEU A 131 -7.60 -12.42 -11.55
CA LEU A 131 -6.46 -11.55 -11.77
C LEU A 131 -6.03 -10.91 -10.44
N SER A 132 -4.80 -11.17 -10.00
CA SER A 132 -4.28 -10.73 -8.71
C SER A 132 -3.09 -9.79 -8.92
N ILE A 133 -3.33 -8.48 -8.73
CA ILE A 133 -2.34 -7.41 -8.95
C ILE A 133 -1.85 -6.89 -7.61
N VAL A 134 -0.54 -6.89 -7.41
CA VAL A 134 0.11 -6.38 -6.20
C VAL A 134 1.21 -5.41 -6.61
N MET A 135 1.11 -4.16 -6.17
CA MET A 135 2.04 -3.08 -6.48
C MET A 135 2.59 -2.46 -5.19
N PRO A 136 3.90 -2.26 -5.03
CA PRO A 136 4.44 -1.48 -3.93
C PRO A 136 4.06 0.01 -4.03
N GLY A 137 4.20 0.75 -2.93
CA GLY A 137 4.08 2.20 -2.87
C GLY A 137 5.40 2.87 -2.49
N ASN A 138 5.34 4.16 -2.15
CA ASN A 138 6.55 4.93 -1.86
C ASN A 138 7.28 4.48 -0.59
N ASP A 139 6.57 4.00 0.42
CA ASP A 139 7.13 3.54 1.69
C ASP A 139 7.79 2.15 1.61
N ASP A 140 7.53 1.41 0.55
CA ASP A 140 7.97 0.03 0.42
C ASP A 140 9.45 -0.08 0.03
N PRO A 141 10.24 -0.94 0.70
CA PRO A 141 11.62 -1.18 0.30
C PRO A 141 11.69 -1.85 -1.08
N ILE A 142 12.75 -1.54 -1.84
CA ILE A 142 12.93 -2.05 -3.22
C ILE A 142 12.98 -3.58 -3.28
N GLU A 143 13.40 -4.21 -2.20
CA GLU A 143 13.46 -5.67 -2.06
C GLU A 143 12.10 -6.36 -2.22
N LEU A 144 10.98 -5.64 -1.98
CA LEU A 144 9.62 -6.17 -2.20
C LEU A 144 9.32 -6.49 -3.65
N ASP A 145 9.90 -5.76 -4.59
CA ASP A 145 9.72 -6.02 -6.03
C ASP A 145 10.12 -7.45 -6.38
N THR A 146 11.25 -7.90 -5.84
CA THR A 146 11.74 -9.27 -6.06
C THR A 146 10.79 -10.31 -5.44
N ALA A 147 10.25 -10.05 -4.26
CA ALA A 147 9.29 -10.96 -3.62
C ALA A 147 8.00 -11.08 -4.43
N ILE A 148 7.45 -9.95 -4.92
CA ILE A 148 6.21 -9.97 -5.73
C ILE A 148 6.47 -10.64 -7.08
N LYS A 149 7.54 -10.27 -7.79
CA LYS A 149 7.94 -10.86 -9.07
C LYS A 149 8.24 -12.35 -8.97
N GLY A 150 8.75 -12.81 -7.83
CA GLY A 150 9.01 -14.21 -7.54
C GLY A 150 7.75 -15.11 -7.49
N HIS A 151 6.55 -14.51 -7.44
CA HIS A 151 5.28 -15.24 -7.47
C HIS A 151 4.55 -15.12 -8.82
N ALA A 152 5.22 -14.65 -9.87
CA ALA A 152 4.61 -14.44 -11.19
C ALA A 152 4.13 -15.76 -11.83
N ASP A 153 4.87 -16.85 -11.65
CA ASP A 153 4.52 -18.22 -12.11
C ASP A 153 3.28 -18.78 -11.39
N ARG A 154 2.93 -18.19 -10.24
CA ARG A 154 1.73 -18.51 -9.46
C ARG A 154 0.57 -17.52 -9.72
N GLY A 155 0.66 -16.68 -10.76
CA GLY A 155 -0.40 -15.79 -11.21
C GLY A 155 -0.46 -14.42 -10.50
N ILE A 156 0.55 -14.08 -9.71
CA ILE A 156 0.65 -12.71 -9.13
C ILE A 156 1.24 -11.77 -10.16
N VAL A 157 0.56 -10.64 -10.39
CA VAL A 157 0.98 -9.64 -11.36
C VAL A 157 1.64 -8.45 -10.65
N TYR A 158 2.93 -8.23 -10.97
CA TYR A 158 3.64 -6.99 -10.69
C TYR A 158 3.41 -6.05 -11.89
N PRO A 159 2.74 -4.89 -11.71
CA PRO A 159 2.18 -4.14 -12.85
C PRO A 159 3.05 -2.97 -13.34
N THR A 160 4.17 -2.61 -12.65
CA THR A 160 4.86 -1.33 -12.92
C THR A 160 5.78 -1.37 -14.13
N ASP A 161 6.15 -2.56 -14.61
CA ASP A 161 7.08 -2.76 -15.73
C ASP A 161 6.41 -3.22 -17.04
N LYS A 162 5.09 -3.19 -17.10
CA LYS A 162 4.31 -3.63 -18.27
C LYS A 162 2.91 -3.06 -18.30
N VAL A 163 2.25 -3.16 -19.46
CA VAL A 163 0.79 -2.96 -19.58
C VAL A 163 0.08 -4.23 -19.16
N VAL A 164 -0.97 -4.09 -18.33
CA VAL A 164 -1.82 -5.22 -17.89
C VAL A 164 -3.22 -5.05 -18.49
N ASP A 165 -3.80 -6.13 -19.03
CA ASP A 165 -5.19 -6.09 -19.52
C ASP A 165 -6.18 -6.24 -18.36
N LEU A 166 -7.09 -5.30 -18.23
CA LEU A 166 -8.22 -5.28 -17.30
C LEU A 166 -9.54 -5.39 -18.07
N GLY A 167 -9.80 -6.55 -18.66
CA GLY A 167 -11.08 -6.79 -19.36
C GLY A 167 -11.30 -5.93 -20.60
N GLY A 168 -10.21 -5.63 -21.33
CA GLY A 168 -10.20 -4.79 -22.53
C GLY A 168 -9.73 -3.36 -22.29
N HIS A 169 -9.36 -3.02 -21.05
CA HIS A 169 -8.72 -1.74 -20.71
C HIS A 169 -7.23 -1.99 -20.43
N GLU A 170 -6.37 -1.15 -21.00
CA GLU A 170 -4.94 -1.19 -20.77
C GLU A 170 -4.61 -0.48 -19.46
N LEU A 171 -4.03 -1.20 -18.48
CA LEU A 171 -3.56 -0.65 -17.21
C LEU A 171 -2.07 -0.32 -17.29
N ILE A 172 -1.71 0.92 -16.94
CA ILE A 172 -0.34 1.29 -16.55
C ILE A 172 -0.29 1.59 -15.06
N SER A 173 0.89 1.39 -14.46
CA SER A 173 1.06 1.57 -13.01
C SER A 173 2.33 2.33 -12.68
N LEU A 174 2.26 3.23 -11.66
CA LEU A 174 3.39 4.00 -11.14
C LEU A 174 3.32 4.06 -9.61
N GLU A 175 4.34 3.54 -8.96
CA GLU A 175 4.50 3.44 -7.52
C GLU A 175 5.15 4.67 -6.87
N TYR A 176 5.76 5.55 -7.68
CA TYR A 176 6.46 6.75 -7.20
C TYR A 176 5.51 7.88 -6.82
N VAL A 177 5.94 8.64 -5.80
CA VAL A 177 5.28 9.88 -5.36
C VAL A 177 6.23 11.08 -5.44
N THR A 178 5.71 12.28 -5.24
CA THR A 178 6.51 13.49 -5.03
C THR A 178 7.15 13.50 -3.65
N PRO A 179 8.22 14.28 -3.40
CA PRO A 179 8.93 14.27 -2.14
C PRO A 179 8.03 14.48 -0.94
N THR A 180 8.15 13.60 0.05
CA THR A 180 7.46 13.67 1.34
C THR A 180 8.41 14.13 2.46
N PRO A 181 7.91 14.51 3.63
CA PRO A 181 8.77 14.84 4.77
C PRO A 181 9.55 13.64 5.33
N TRP A 182 9.31 12.42 4.84
CA TRP A 182 9.88 11.16 5.37
C TRP A 182 11.01 10.58 4.51
N ASP A 183 11.30 11.16 3.34
CA ASP A 183 12.36 10.71 2.41
C ASP A 183 12.26 9.20 2.12
N THR A 184 11.16 8.81 1.52
CA THR A 184 10.81 7.40 1.27
C THR A 184 11.50 6.84 0.03
N PRO A 185 11.61 5.49 -0.12
CA PRO A 185 12.40 4.86 -1.18
C PRO A 185 12.00 5.21 -2.62
N ARG A 186 10.71 5.52 -2.88
CA ARG A 186 10.22 5.80 -4.24
C ARG A 186 9.64 7.21 -4.35
N GLU A 187 10.52 8.19 -4.20
CA GLU A 187 10.21 9.61 -4.39
C GLU A 187 10.94 10.17 -5.61
N THR A 188 10.29 11.08 -6.32
CA THR A 188 10.89 11.81 -7.43
C THR A 188 10.24 13.19 -7.58
N SER A 189 10.86 14.10 -8.36
CA SER A 189 10.30 15.43 -8.63
C SER A 189 9.03 15.35 -9.48
N GLU A 190 8.27 16.46 -9.54
CA GLU A 190 7.10 16.59 -10.43
C GLU A 190 7.46 16.31 -11.90
N GLU A 191 8.62 16.78 -12.34
CA GLU A 191 9.14 16.51 -13.69
C GLU A 191 9.50 15.02 -13.85
N GLY A 192 10.02 14.38 -12.79
CA GLY A 192 10.28 12.94 -12.74
C GLY A 192 8.98 12.13 -12.91
N ILE A 193 7.91 12.48 -12.18
CA ILE A 193 6.58 11.89 -12.33
C ILE A 193 6.07 12.03 -13.77
N LYS A 194 6.14 13.26 -14.34
CA LYS A 194 5.70 13.49 -15.73
C LYS A 194 6.46 12.63 -16.72
N LYS A 195 7.80 12.57 -16.60
CA LYS A 195 8.65 11.77 -17.48
C LYS A 195 8.32 10.27 -17.40
N MET A 196 8.16 9.74 -16.20
CA MET A 196 7.78 8.33 -15.98
C MET A 196 6.40 8.03 -16.57
N LEU A 197 5.43 8.92 -16.38
CA LEU A 197 4.09 8.76 -16.95
C LEU A 197 4.09 8.88 -18.48
N GLU A 198 4.84 9.83 -19.09
CA GLU A 198 4.98 9.91 -20.54
C GLU A 198 5.54 8.60 -21.14
N GLU A 199 6.56 8.02 -20.50
CA GLU A 199 7.11 6.74 -20.92
C GLU A 199 6.02 5.64 -20.88
N LYS A 200 5.30 5.51 -19.76
CA LYS A 200 4.25 4.49 -19.60
C LYS A 200 3.06 4.70 -20.55
N VAL A 201 2.68 5.95 -20.80
CA VAL A 201 1.63 6.30 -21.78
C VAL A 201 2.04 5.87 -23.19
N SER A 202 3.33 5.93 -23.53
CA SER A 202 3.84 5.47 -24.84
C SER A 202 3.64 3.97 -25.11
N TRP A 203 3.40 3.18 -24.05
CA TRP A 203 3.11 1.74 -24.16
C TRP A 203 1.65 1.45 -24.53
N LEU A 204 0.76 2.43 -24.34
CA LEU A 204 -0.68 2.27 -24.53
C LEU A 204 -1.08 2.42 -26.00
N LYS A 205 -2.04 1.61 -26.45
CA LYS A 205 -2.66 1.68 -27.78
C LYS A 205 -3.89 2.55 -27.79
N ASN A 206 -4.62 2.61 -26.67
CA ASN A 206 -5.88 3.36 -26.55
C ASN A 206 -5.93 4.13 -25.22
N VAL A 207 -5.23 5.26 -25.15
CA VAL A 207 -5.13 6.09 -23.94
C VAL A 207 -6.50 6.50 -23.37
N PRO A 208 -7.50 6.97 -24.16
CA PRO A 208 -8.80 7.35 -23.59
C PRO A 208 -9.59 6.20 -22.93
N ASN A 209 -9.27 4.94 -23.26
CA ASN A 209 -9.88 3.75 -22.66
C ASN A 209 -8.97 3.07 -21.64
N SER A 210 -7.83 3.70 -21.29
CA SER A 210 -6.88 3.14 -20.35
C SER A 210 -7.21 3.45 -18.89
N ILE A 211 -6.64 2.65 -17.98
CA ILE A 211 -6.73 2.83 -16.54
C ILE A 211 -5.32 3.11 -16.01
N TRP A 212 -5.18 4.14 -15.19
CA TRP A 212 -3.91 4.58 -14.64
C TRP A 212 -3.89 4.31 -13.13
N ASN A 213 -3.10 3.33 -12.71
CA ASN A 213 -2.87 3.02 -11.31
C ASN A 213 -1.62 3.75 -10.84
N ILE A 214 -1.80 4.94 -10.29
CA ILE A 214 -0.74 5.83 -9.87
C ILE A 214 -0.88 6.06 -8.37
N HIS A 215 0.10 5.63 -7.58
CA HIS A 215 0.02 5.70 -6.12
C HIS A 215 -0.24 7.12 -5.62
N CYS A 216 0.50 8.11 -6.13
CA CYS A 216 0.28 9.52 -5.81
C CYS A 216 -1.05 10.05 -6.40
N PRO A 217 -1.95 10.67 -5.63
CA PRO A 217 -3.15 11.28 -6.15
C PRO A 217 -2.85 12.61 -6.87
N PRO A 218 -3.74 13.04 -7.81
CA PRO A 218 -3.63 14.33 -8.47
C PRO A 218 -3.89 15.49 -7.50
N ARG A 219 -3.09 16.56 -7.59
CA ARG A 219 -3.17 17.74 -6.74
C ARG A 219 -4.46 18.52 -6.92
N ASP A 220 -4.85 19.27 -5.87
CA ASP A 220 -6.03 20.16 -5.82
C ASP A 220 -7.35 19.42 -6.12
N THR A 221 -7.53 18.30 -5.46
CA THR A 221 -8.73 17.45 -5.53
C THR A 221 -9.23 17.05 -4.14
N ASP A 222 -10.42 16.45 -4.05
CA ASP A 222 -10.94 15.96 -2.76
C ASP A 222 -10.22 14.67 -2.29
N ILE A 223 -9.36 14.09 -3.12
CA ILE A 223 -8.66 12.83 -2.84
C ILE A 223 -7.17 13.01 -2.50
N ASP A 224 -6.71 14.26 -2.28
CA ASP A 224 -5.31 14.57 -1.94
C ASP A 224 -5.17 15.50 -0.72
N LEU A 225 -6.20 15.66 0.09
CA LEU A 225 -6.19 16.48 1.30
C LEU A 225 -5.55 15.71 2.47
N ALA A 226 -4.52 16.28 3.08
CA ALA A 226 -3.89 15.76 4.29
C ALA A 226 -3.78 16.83 5.39
N PRO A 227 -3.68 16.44 6.67
CA PRO A 227 -3.39 17.36 7.75
C PRO A 227 -2.08 18.11 7.53
N GLN A 228 -2.10 19.44 7.64
CA GLN A 228 -0.87 20.22 7.57
C GLN A 228 0.04 19.87 8.75
N LEU A 229 1.32 19.57 8.45
CA LEU A 229 2.33 19.28 9.44
C LEU A 229 3.18 20.51 9.75
N SER A 230 3.64 20.64 11.00
CA SER A 230 4.72 21.55 11.38
C SER A 230 6.07 21.01 10.90
N LYS A 231 7.14 21.80 11.08
CA LYS A 231 8.52 21.35 10.81
C LYS A 231 8.92 20.13 11.66
N GLU A 232 8.31 19.95 12.82
CA GLU A 232 8.52 18.82 13.74
C GLU A 232 7.54 17.67 13.46
N LEU A 233 6.90 17.63 12.27
CA LEU A 233 5.96 16.61 11.82
C LEU A 233 4.73 16.42 12.74
N LYS A 234 4.29 17.52 13.40
CA LYS A 234 3.07 17.51 14.23
C LYS A 234 1.92 18.11 13.46
N VAL A 235 0.75 17.48 13.58
CA VAL A 235 -0.49 17.98 12.98
C VAL A 235 -0.81 19.38 13.52
N GLN A 236 -1.06 20.32 12.62
CA GLN A 236 -1.46 21.68 12.97
C GLN A 236 -2.98 21.75 13.12
N ALA A 237 -3.43 22.16 14.31
CA ALA A 237 -4.84 22.41 14.60
C ALA A 237 -5.02 23.81 15.15
N GLY A 238 -6.09 24.49 14.73
CA GLY A 238 -6.51 25.81 15.21
C GLY A 238 -7.89 25.76 15.85
N ALA A 239 -8.47 26.92 16.13
CA ALA A 239 -9.83 27.03 16.68
C ALA A 239 -10.91 26.43 15.75
N GLU A 240 -10.64 26.34 14.45
CA GLU A 240 -11.54 25.80 13.43
C GLU A 240 -11.29 24.29 13.14
N GLY A 241 -10.39 23.62 13.90
CA GLY A 241 -10.04 22.22 13.74
C GLY A 241 -8.68 21.98 13.09
N VAL A 242 -8.47 20.79 12.51
CA VAL A 242 -7.24 20.42 11.81
C VAL A 242 -7.18 21.14 10.46
N LYS A 243 -6.05 21.81 10.21
CA LYS A 243 -5.84 22.47 8.91
C LYS A 243 -5.47 21.42 7.87
N MET A 244 -6.28 21.31 6.81
CA MET A 244 -6.06 20.44 5.67
C MET A 244 -5.39 21.18 4.53
N VAL A 245 -4.49 20.50 3.81
CA VAL A 245 -3.75 21.04 2.65
C VAL A 245 -3.68 20.00 1.55
N HIS A 246 -3.60 20.47 0.30
CA HIS A 246 -3.40 19.60 -0.87
C HIS A 246 -1.94 19.17 -0.94
N VAL A 247 -1.71 17.86 -0.99
CA VAL A 247 -0.36 17.24 -1.00
C VAL A 247 -0.15 16.29 -2.17
N GLY A 248 -1.11 16.19 -3.08
CA GLY A 248 -0.99 15.40 -4.30
C GLY A 248 -0.01 16.00 -5.31
N SER A 249 0.25 15.28 -6.39
CA SER A 249 1.18 15.68 -7.45
C SER A 249 0.53 16.54 -8.52
N GLN A 250 1.13 17.69 -8.79
CA GLN A 250 0.78 18.52 -9.94
C GLN A 250 1.11 17.80 -11.25
N GLY A 251 2.20 17.03 -11.28
CA GLY A 251 2.58 16.24 -12.44
C GLY A 251 1.53 15.19 -12.81
N VAL A 252 0.99 14.48 -11.81
CA VAL A 252 -0.12 13.52 -12.03
C VAL A 252 -1.35 14.23 -12.57
N ARG A 253 -1.72 15.39 -11.97
CA ARG A 253 -2.86 16.20 -12.44
C ARG A 253 -2.70 16.63 -13.88
N ASP A 254 -1.56 17.25 -14.23
CA ASP A 254 -1.28 17.75 -15.59
C ASP A 254 -1.37 16.61 -16.63
N MET A 255 -0.87 15.43 -16.27
CA MET A 255 -0.88 14.27 -17.16
C MET A 255 -2.29 13.73 -17.36
N ILE A 256 -3.12 13.66 -16.31
CA ILE A 256 -4.53 13.27 -16.41
C ILE A 256 -5.31 14.30 -17.24
N GLU A 257 -5.11 15.60 -17.02
CA GLU A 257 -5.74 16.66 -17.80
C GLU A 257 -5.37 16.58 -19.29
N LYS A 258 -4.11 16.28 -19.60
CA LYS A 258 -3.61 16.16 -20.98
C LYS A 258 -4.17 14.95 -21.72
N TYR A 259 -4.18 13.79 -21.08
CA TYR A 259 -4.42 12.51 -21.75
C TYR A 259 -5.85 11.98 -21.56
N GLN A 260 -6.54 12.40 -20.52
CA GLN A 260 -7.91 12.01 -20.19
C GLN A 260 -8.13 10.49 -20.24
N PRO A 261 -7.36 9.67 -19.47
CA PRO A 261 -7.65 8.23 -19.38
C PRO A 261 -9.07 7.99 -18.84
N LEU A 262 -9.57 6.79 -18.99
CA LEU A 262 -10.90 6.41 -18.48
C LEU A 262 -10.96 6.55 -16.95
N MET A 263 -9.89 6.12 -16.24
CA MET A 263 -9.86 6.10 -14.78
C MET A 263 -8.44 6.30 -14.23
N GLY A 264 -8.35 7.00 -13.10
CA GLY A 264 -7.20 7.05 -12.21
C GLY A 264 -7.49 6.29 -10.90
N LEU A 265 -6.59 5.38 -10.52
CA LEU A 265 -6.61 4.64 -9.26
C LEU A 265 -5.45 5.13 -8.40
N HIS A 266 -5.75 5.65 -7.20
CA HIS A 266 -4.78 6.31 -6.34
C HIS A 266 -4.84 5.79 -4.91
N GLY A 267 -3.80 6.12 -4.10
CA GLY A 267 -3.67 5.83 -2.67
C GLY A 267 -2.90 6.94 -1.95
N HIS A 268 -1.91 6.57 -1.13
CA HIS A 268 -0.94 7.43 -0.47
C HIS A 268 -1.52 8.39 0.59
N ILE A 269 -2.64 9.04 0.32
CA ILE A 269 -3.27 9.98 1.27
C ILE A 269 -4.43 9.27 1.96
N HIS A 270 -4.17 8.77 3.16
CA HIS A 270 -5.06 7.90 3.92
C HIS A 270 -6.36 8.58 4.31
N GLU A 271 -6.30 9.88 4.63
CA GLU A 271 -7.43 10.68 5.11
C GLU A 271 -8.43 11.01 4.00
N SER A 272 -7.98 11.03 2.74
CA SER A 272 -8.76 11.52 1.59
C SER A 272 -9.46 10.40 0.82
N SER A 273 -10.24 9.59 1.55
CA SER A 273 -11.05 8.53 0.95
C SER A 273 -12.22 9.08 0.15
N GLY A 274 -12.20 8.92 -1.17
CA GLY A 274 -13.25 9.45 -2.04
C GLY A 274 -12.99 9.25 -3.52
N PHE A 275 -13.69 10.03 -4.32
CA PHE A 275 -13.49 10.10 -5.76
C PHE A 275 -13.69 11.53 -6.26
N THR A 276 -13.12 11.84 -7.41
CA THR A 276 -13.27 13.13 -8.10
C THR A 276 -13.21 12.91 -9.60
N PHE A 277 -13.55 13.95 -10.36
CA PHE A 277 -13.40 13.95 -11.81
C PHE A 277 -12.41 15.04 -12.25
N ILE A 278 -11.47 14.66 -13.12
CA ILE A 278 -10.61 15.60 -13.85
C ILE A 278 -10.97 15.50 -15.33
N GLY A 279 -11.76 16.45 -15.80
CA GLY A 279 -12.39 16.35 -17.12
C GLY A 279 -13.30 15.12 -17.20
N LYS A 280 -12.94 14.13 -18.04
CA LYS A 280 -13.68 12.87 -18.18
C LYS A 280 -13.18 11.75 -17.25
N THR A 281 -12.00 11.90 -16.72
CA THR A 281 -11.32 10.86 -15.92
C THR A 281 -11.91 10.78 -14.53
N LEU A 282 -12.45 9.63 -14.17
CA LEU A 282 -12.79 9.30 -12.79
C LEU A 282 -11.50 8.96 -12.01
N CYS A 283 -11.20 9.69 -10.93
CA CYS A 283 -10.08 9.41 -10.03
C CYS A 283 -10.63 8.93 -8.68
N VAL A 284 -10.14 7.82 -8.17
CA VAL A 284 -10.56 7.26 -6.87
C VAL A 284 -9.37 7.07 -5.93
N ASN A 285 -9.59 7.30 -4.63
CA ASN A 285 -8.68 6.94 -3.55
C ASN A 285 -9.49 6.26 -2.44
N PRO A 286 -9.25 4.98 -2.12
CA PRO A 286 -9.94 4.31 -1.02
C PRO A 286 -9.65 4.94 0.34
N GLY A 287 -8.47 5.58 0.50
CA GLY A 287 -7.90 5.92 1.79
C GLY A 287 -7.50 4.68 2.58
N SER A 288 -7.05 4.87 3.82
CA SER A 288 -6.62 3.76 4.66
C SER A 288 -6.99 3.98 6.13
N GLU A 289 -7.37 2.90 6.81
CA GLU A 289 -7.55 2.78 8.27
C GLU A 289 -6.90 1.47 8.76
N TYR A 290 -5.74 1.14 8.22
CA TYR A 290 -5.04 -0.11 8.53
C TYR A 290 -4.74 -0.26 10.04
N GLY A 291 -4.45 0.85 10.74
CA GLY A 291 -4.17 0.87 12.16
C GLY A 291 -5.35 0.39 13.03
N GLU A 292 -6.56 0.59 12.55
CA GLU A 292 -7.81 0.12 13.16
C GLU A 292 -8.22 -1.28 12.65
N GLY A 293 -7.38 -1.90 11.81
CA GLY A 293 -7.68 -3.18 11.18
C GLY A 293 -8.84 -3.14 10.20
N GLN A 294 -9.21 -1.95 9.69
CA GLN A 294 -10.29 -1.77 8.73
C GLN A 294 -9.76 -1.78 7.30
N LEU A 295 -10.34 -2.62 6.46
CA LEU A 295 -10.12 -2.61 5.02
C LEU A 295 -10.98 -1.52 4.38
N ARG A 296 -10.37 -0.64 3.60
CA ARG A 296 -11.07 0.27 2.69
C ARG A 296 -10.81 -0.11 1.25
N GLY A 297 -11.80 0.08 0.38
CA GLY A 297 -11.67 -0.26 -1.03
C GLY A 297 -12.74 0.39 -1.88
N PHE A 298 -12.55 0.23 -3.19
CA PHE A 298 -13.59 0.45 -4.20
C PHE A 298 -13.90 -0.87 -4.91
N VAL A 299 -15.18 -1.13 -5.11
CA VAL A 299 -15.63 -2.11 -6.10
C VAL A 299 -15.96 -1.35 -7.38
N ILE A 300 -15.38 -1.80 -8.49
CA ILE A 300 -15.48 -1.12 -9.80
C ILE A 300 -15.94 -2.16 -10.81
N GLU A 301 -17.00 -1.88 -11.53
CA GLU A 301 -17.49 -2.71 -12.62
C GLU A 301 -17.21 -2.05 -13.96
N LEU A 302 -16.55 -2.80 -14.82
CA LEU A 302 -16.18 -2.40 -16.17
C LEU A 302 -16.86 -3.30 -17.20
N ASN A 303 -17.31 -2.69 -18.31
CA ASN A 303 -17.45 -3.38 -19.58
C ASN A 303 -16.27 -2.97 -20.49
N PRO A 304 -16.07 -3.51 -21.70
CA PRO A 304 -14.86 -3.22 -22.50
C PRO A 304 -14.69 -1.75 -22.93
N THR A 305 -15.66 -0.88 -22.72
CA THR A 305 -15.64 0.50 -23.21
C THR A 305 -15.88 1.56 -22.16
N GLU A 306 -16.40 1.20 -21.00
CA GLU A 306 -16.80 2.19 -19.99
C GLU A 306 -16.81 1.61 -18.56
N ILE A 307 -16.85 2.51 -17.57
CA ILE A 307 -17.13 2.21 -16.17
C ILE A 307 -18.66 2.09 -16.03
N VAL A 308 -19.13 0.89 -15.68
CA VAL A 308 -20.57 0.64 -15.50
C VAL A 308 -21.07 1.21 -14.18
N ARG A 309 -20.29 0.96 -13.10
CA ARG A 309 -20.54 1.52 -11.76
C ARG A 309 -19.30 1.38 -10.87
N TYR A 310 -19.28 2.17 -9.83
CA TYR A 310 -18.26 2.09 -8.79
C TYR A 310 -18.84 2.52 -7.44
N TRP A 311 -18.35 1.94 -6.35
CA TRP A 311 -18.76 2.33 -5.01
C TRP A 311 -17.68 2.04 -3.99
N LYS A 312 -17.66 2.85 -2.96
CA LYS A 312 -16.75 2.70 -1.82
C LYS A 312 -17.26 1.62 -0.87
N VAL A 313 -16.34 0.83 -0.33
CA VAL A 313 -16.61 -0.22 0.66
C VAL A 313 -15.64 -0.14 1.81
N GLN A 314 -16.08 -0.67 2.96
CA GLN A 314 -15.33 -0.69 4.21
C GLN A 314 -15.69 -1.95 4.99
N GLY A 315 -14.69 -2.63 5.64
CA GLY A 315 -14.95 -3.85 6.39
C GLY A 315 -13.88 -4.22 7.44
#